data_16329dbaec85f7ece523423aa238978a
#
_entry.id   16329dbaec85f7ece523423aa238978a
#
_cell.length_a   1.000
_cell.length_b   1.000
_cell.length_c   1.000
_cell.angle_alpha   90.00
_cell.angle_beta   90.00
_cell.angle_gamma   90.00
#
_symmetry.space_group_name_H-M   'P 1'
#
loop_
_entity.id
_entity.type
_entity.pdbx_description
1 polymer ?
#
loop_
_entity_poly.entity_id
_entity_poly.type
_entity_poly.pdbx_seq_one_letter_code
_entity_poly.pdbx_strand_id
1 'polypeptide(L)'
;MISITKFFNGKFDYKLRENIFVAPCVQNNIGAESSFNIYKFAEFVVASRFHANVCSMNFGCNVIGLSPLPRVKYLHESLGTPDTYLNLAPGFSDRILTKIDEEKVCKKNISERIRQKKAESLLVYAKYV
;
A
#
# COMPACT_ATOMS: atom_id res chain seq x y z
N MET A 1 21.21 -11.76 -0.69
CA MET A 1 19.87 -11.12 -0.64
C MET A 1 19.54 -10.64 -2.04
N ILE A 2 18.55 -11.24 -2.69
CA ILE A 2 18.09 -10.76 -3.99
C ILE A 2 17.34 -9.46 -3.73
N SER A 3 17.81 -8.36 -4.30
CA SER A 3 17.11 -7.08 -4.20
C SER A 3 15.67 -7.27 -4.73
N ILE A 4 14.68 -6.79 -3.99
CA ILE A 4 13.28 -6.75 -4.43
C ILE A 4 13.19 -6.13 -5.84
N THR A 5 13.98 -5.12 -6.11
CA THR A 5 14.09 -4.47 -7.43
C THR A 5 14.55 -5.45 -8.51
N LYS A 6 15.54 -6.29 -8.22
CA LYS A 6 16.03 -7.31 -9.17
C LYS A 6 14.99 -8.38 -9.46
N PHE A 7 14.21 -8.75 -8.46
CA PHE A 7 13.15 -9.73 -8.57
C PHE A 7 12.00 -9.21 -9.47
N PHE A 8 11.55 -7.99 -9.24
CA PHE A 8 10.49 -7.39 -10.04
C PHE A 8 10.96 -7.05 -11.46
N ASN A 9 12.18 -6.58 -11.65
CA ASN A 9 12.75 -6.27 -12.97
C ASN A 9 12.83 -7.48 -13.90
N GLY A 10 12.85 -8.71 -13.40
CA GLY A 10 12.82 -9.91 -14.21
C GLY A 10 11.43 -10.31 -14.74
N LYS A 11 10.35 -9.82 -14.11
CA LYS A 11 8.97 -10.25 -14.39
C LYS A 11 8.09 -9.20 -15.07
N PHE A 12 8.50 -7.94 -15.07
CA PHE A 12 7.74 -6.86 -15.70
C PHE A 12 8.22 -6.56 -17.11
N ASP A 13 7.29 -6.18 -17.97
CA ASP A 13 7.61 -5.62 -19.29
C ASP A 13 8.52 -4.38 -19.15
N TYR A 14 9.40 -4.16 -20.14
CA TYR A 14 10.39 -3.08 -20.15
C TYR A 14 9.81 -1.71 -19.76
N LYS A 15 8.63 -1.36 -20.26
CA LYS A 15 7.95 -0.08 -19.94
C LYS A 15 7.53 0.06 -18.47
N LEU A 16 7.26 -1.04 -17.79
CA LEU A 16 6.91 -1.03 -16.37
C LEU A 16 8.14 -0.92 -15.47
N ARG A 17 9.30 -1.41 -15.92
CA ARG A 17 10.54 -1.39 -15.14
C ARG A 17 11.03 0.02 -14.82
N GLU A 18 10.86 0.96 -15.75
CA GLU A 18 11.27 2.36 -15.59
C GLU A 18 10.39 3.10 -14.57
N ASN A 19 9.20 2.59 -14.29
CA ASN A 19 8.22 3.19 -13.39
C ASN A 19 8.13 2.50 -12.02
N ILE A 20 9.03 1.53 -11.74
CA ILE A 20 9.08 0.87 -10.44
C ILE A 20 10.12 1.56 -9.56
N PHE A 21 9.66 2.09 -8.44
CA PHE A 21 10.50 2.73 -7.45
C PHE A 21 10.41 1.97 -6.12
N VAL A 22 11.58 1.69 -5.53
CA VAL A 22 11.66 1.18 -4.16
C VAL A 22 11.87 2.34 -3.22
N ALA A 23 10.87 2.66 -2.40
CA ALA A 23 10.96 3.73 -1.43
C ALA A 23 12.11 3.47 -0.45
N PRO A 24 13.08 4.39 -0.30
CA PRO A 24 14.18 4.21 0.61
C PRO A 24 13.69 4.25 2.06
N CYS A 25 14.28 3.43 2.91
CA CYS A 25 14.14 3.56 4.34
C CYS A 25 15.12 4.64 4.81
N VAL A 26 14.71 5.90 4.76
CA VAL A 26 15.58 7.03 5.13
C VAL A 26 15.45 7.32 6.62
N GLN A 27 16.55 7.29 7.34
CA GLN A 27 16.58 7.53 8.78
C GLN A 27 17.15 8.90 9.19
N ASN A 28 17.67 9.69 8.28
CA ASN A 28 18.39 10.94 8.63
C ASN A 28 17.82 12.16 7.90
N ASN A 29 17.56 13.22 8.64
CA ASN A 29 17.32 14.62 8.23
C ASN A 29 16.23 14.91 7.19
N ILE A 30 15.61 13.92 6.61
CA ILE A 30 14.41 14.07 5.78
C ILE A 30 13.22 13.84 6.69
N GLY A 31 12.41 14.84 6.91
CA GLY A 31 11.22 14.73 7.75
C GLY A 31 10.28 13.63 7.26
N ALA A 32 9.55 13.00 8.17
CA ALA A 32 8.60 11.93 7.86
C ALA A 32 7.59 12.37 6.77
N GLU A 33 7.19 13.64 6.80
CA GLU A 33 6.29 14.24 5.82
C GLU A 33 6.87 14.16 4.39
N SER A 34 8.14 14.50 4.22
CA SER A 34 8.80 14.42 2.91
C SER A 34 8.90 12.99 2.40
N SER A 35 9.17 12.03 3.30
CA SER A 35 9.23 10.61 2.95
C SER A 35 7.87 10.05 2.53
N PHE A 36 6.78 10.52 3.14
CA PHE A 36 5.43 10.08 2.78
C PHE A 36 4.89 10.76 1.52
N ASN A 37 5.38 11.94 1.18
CA ASN A 37 4.95 12.65 -0.04
C ASN A 37 5.23 11.88 -1.34
N ILE A 38 6.17 10.96 -1.33
CA ILE A 38 6.46 10.10 -2.47
C ILE A 38 5.22 9.29 -2.92
N TYR A 39 4.36 8.91 -1.98
CA TYR A 39 3.16 8.14 -2.29
C TYR A 39 2.12 8.92 -3.10
N LYS A 40 2.16 10.26 -3.10
CA LYS A 40 1.27 11.10 -3.92
C LYS A 40 1.44 10.88 -5.42
N PHE A 41 2.59 10.39 -5.83
CA PHE A 41 2.94 10.18 -7.24
C PHE A 41 2.82 8.71 -7.67
N ALA A 42 2.43 7.83 -6.74
CA ALA A 42 2.31 6.41 -7.02
C ALA A 42 0.88 6.04 -7.42
N GLU A 43 0.72 5.34 -8.52
CA GLU A 43 -0.55 4.73 -8.91
C GLU A 43 -0.82 3.46 -8.08
N PHE A 44 0.22 2.64 -7.91
CA PHE A 44 0.19 1.43 -7.11
C PHE A 44 1.28 1.44 -6.06
N VAL A 45 0.95 0.97 -4.87
CA VAL A 45 1.90 0.78 -3.79
C VAL A 45 1.81 -0.64 -3.25
N VAL A 46 2.92 -1.35 -3.28
CA VAL A 46 3.05 -2.64 -2.60
C VAL A 46 3.76 -2.39 -1.28
N ALA A 47 3.06 -2.54 -0.18
CA ALA A 47 3.55 -2.14 1.13
C ALA A 47 3.47 -3.28 2.16
N SER A 48 4.59 -3.54 2.83
CA SER A 48 4.66 -4.52 3.93
C SER A 48 4.45 -3.90 5.31
N ARG A 49 4.69 -2.60 5.45
CA ARG A 49 4.56 -1.89 6.73
C ARG A 49 3.20 -1.24 6.88
N PHE A 50 2.65 -1.27 8.09
CA PHE A 50 1.35 -0.70 8.41
C PHE A 50 1.23 0.78 8.00
N HIS A 51 2.16 1.63 8.42
CA HIS A 51 2.12 3.06 8.09
C HIS A 51 2.23 3.33 6.59
N ALA A 52 3.02 2.55 5.85
CA ALA A 52 3.09 2.69 4.40
C ALA A 52 1.74 2.37 3.73
N ASN A 53 1.02 1.35 4.20
CA ASN A 53 -0.33 1.06 3.74
C ASN A 53 -1.29 2.21 4.04
N VAL A 54 -1.34 2.68 5.29
CA VAL A 54 -2.24 3.75 5.72
C VAL A 54 -1.98 5.05 4.96
N CYS A 55 -0.71 5.47 4.85
CA CYS A 55 -0.35 6.71 4.16
C CYS A 55 -0.67 6.64 2.66
N SER A 56 -0.34 5.54 2.00
CA SER A 56 -0.63 5.37 0.58
C SER A 56 -2.13 5.39 0.29
N MET A 57 -2.92 4.69 1.09
CA MET A 57 -4.38 4.71 0.99
C MET A 57 -4.95 6.11 1.22
N ASN A 58 -4.37 6.88 2.16
CA ASN A 58 -4.79 8.25 2.43
C ASN A 58 -4.53 9.20 1.26
N PHE A 59 -3.52 8.93 0.45
CA PHE A 59 -3.24 9.66 -0.78
C PHE A 59 -4.03 9.16 -2.00
N GLY A 60 -4.86 8.14 -1.82
CA GLY A 60 -5.70 7.59 -2.89
C GLY A 60 -4.99 6.61 -3.82
N CYS A 61 -3.82 6.10 -3.43
CA CYS A 61 -3.13 5.06 -4.19
C CYS A 61 -3.89 3.73 -4.13
N ASN A 62 -3.73 2.92 -5.17
CA ASN A 62 -4.09 1.51 -5.10
C ASN A 62 -3.03 0.78 -4.27
N VAL A 63 -3.41 0.17 -3.16
CA VAL A 63 -2.47 -0.43 -2.22
C VAL A 63 -2.65 -1.93 -2.14
N ILE A 64 -1.56 -2.64 -2.36
CA ILE A 64 -1.46 -4.07 -2.11
C ILE A 64 -0.67 -4.27 -0.83
N GLY A 65 -1.35 -4.73 0.22
CA GLY A 65 -0.73 -5.06 1.49
C GLY A 65 -0.03 -6.41 1.41
N LEU A 66 1.27 -6.43 1.63
CA LEU A 66 2.08 -7.65 1.60
C LEU A 66 2.77 -7.85 2.95
N SER A 67 2.16 -8.59 3.85
CA SER A 67 2.72 -8.72 5.19
C SER A 67 2.38 -10.06 5.84
N PRO A 68 3.30 -10.64 6.63
CA PRO A 68 2.97 -11.76 7.50
C PRO A 68 2.23 -11.30 8.77
N LEU A 69 2.16 -9.99 9.02
CA LEU A 69 1.61 -9.44 10.26
C LEU A 69 0.10 -9.19 10.16
N PRO A 70 -0.67 -9.58 11.17
CA PRO A 70 -2.13 -9.43 11.17
C PRO A 70 -2.63 -7.99 11.03
N ARG A 71 -1.86 -7.00 11.50
CA ARG A 71 -2.24 -5.58 11.43
C ARG A 71 -2.58 -5.11 10.02
N VAL A 72 -1.79 -5.48 9.03
CA VAL A 72 -2.03 -5.08 7.64
C VAL A 72 -3.27 -5.79 7.10
N LYS A 73 -3.46 -7.06 7.43
CA LYS A 73 -4.67 -7.81 7.09
C LYS A 73 -5.93 -7.12 7.64
N TYR A 74 -5.95 -6.84 8.94
CA TYR A 74 -7.09 -6.20 9.59
C TYR A 74 -7.38 -4.79 9.04
N LEU A 75 -6.34 -4.04 8.66
CA LEU A 75 -6.52 -2.75 7.99
C LEU A 75 -7.31 -2.92 6.69
N HIS A 76 -6.88 -3.82 5.82
CA HIS A 76 -7.55 -4.08 4.53
C HIS A 76 -8.98 -4.61 4.74
N GLU A 77 -9.20 -5.51 5.69
CA GLU A 77 -10.52 -6.00 6.06
C GLU A 77 -11.43 -4.87 6.56
N SER A 78 -10.94 -3.99 7.44
CA SER A 78 -11.71 -2.87 7.99
C SER A 78 -12.11 -1.84 6.95
N LEU A 79 -11.31 -1.70 5.88
CA LEU A 79 -11.59 -0.82 4.75
C LEU A 79 -12.41 -1.52 3.64
N GLY A 80 -12.75 -2.81 3.83
CA GLY A 80 -13.52 -3.60 2.88
C GLY A 80 -12.76 -3.94 1.60
N THR A 81 -11.46 -4.05 1.70
CA THR A 81 -10.57 -4.46 0.61
C THR A 81 -9.71 -5.66 1.01
N PRO A 82 -10.30 -6.75 1.56
CA PRO A 82 -9.53 -7.91 2.02
C PRO A 82 -8.79 -8.62 0.89
N ASP A 83 -9.27 -8.50 -0.32
CA ASP A 83 -8.71 -9.07 -1.53
C ASP A 83 -7.41 -8.37 -2.01
N THR A 84 -7.13 -7.18 -1.51
CA THR A 84 -5.88 -6.46 -1.77
C THR A 84 -4.79 -6.73 -0.72
N TYR A 85 -5.07 -7.57 0.26
CA TYR A 85 -4.07 -8.10 1.17
C TYR A 85 -3.53 -9.45 0.67
N LEU A 86 -2.22 -9.59 0.64
CA LEU A 86 -1.52 -10.82 0.25
C LEU A 86 -0.61 -11.30 1.38
N ASN A 87 -0.71 -12.58 1.70
CA ASN A 87 0.23 -13.23 2.59
C ASN A 87 1.53 -13.57 1.84
N LEU A 88 2.67 -13.58 2.54
CA LEU A 88 3.99 -13.98 2.04
C LEU A 88 4.14 -15.50 1.85
N ALA A 89 3.13 -16.16 1.33
CA ALA A 89 3.22 -17.58 0.97
C ALA A 89 3.96 -17.77 -0.37
N PRO A 90 4.50 -18.96 -0.66
CA PRO A 90 5.11 -19.23 -1.96
C PRO A 90 4.21 -18.81 -3.12
N GLY A 91 4.79 -18.22 -4.17
CA GLY A 91 4.05 -17.68 -5.32
C GLY A 91 3.42 -16.29 -5.09
N PHE A 92 3.74 -15.61 -3.98
CA PHE A 92 3.21 -14.27 -3.70
C PHE A 92 3.52 -13.26 -4.82
N SER A 93 4.64 -13.42 -5.49
CA SER A 93 5.05 -12.54 -6.60
C SER A 93 4.09 -12.57 -7.77
N ASP A 94 3.67 -13.75 -8.17
CA ASP A 94 2.73 -13.91 -9.30
C ASP A 94 1.35 -13.37 -8.91
N ARG A 95 0.98 -13.56 -7.64
CA ARG A 95 -0.26 -12.99 -7.10
C ARG A 95 -0.23 -11.46 -7.05
N ILE A 96 0.92 -10.83 -6.76
CA ILE A 96 1.05 -9.37 -6.85
C ILE A 96 0.77 -8.89 -8.28
N LEU A 97 1.37 -9.54 -9.28
CA LEU A 97 1.18 -9.17 -10.68
C LEU A 97 -0.29 -9.30 -11.10
N THR A 98 -0.91 -10.42 -10.76
CA THR A 98 -2.34 -10.65 -11.00
C THR A 98 -3.18 -9.55 -10.35
N LYS A 99 -2.88 -9.18 -9.10
CA LYS A 99 -3.61 -8.13 -8.39
C LYS A 99 -3.43 -6.75 -9.03
N ILE A 100 -2.24 -6.40 -9.47
CA ILE A 100 -2.00 -5.14 -10.19
C ILE A 100 -2.88 -5.08 -11.45
N ASP A 101 -2.97 -6.17 -12.21
CA ASP A 101 -3.78 -6.22 -13.42
C ASP A 101 -5.28 -6.16 -13.10
N GLU A 102 -5.75 -6.86 -12.07
CA GLU A 102 -7.13 -6.79 -11.60
C GLU A 102 -7.52 -5.37 -11.13
N GLU A 103 -6.67 -4.71 -10.35
CA GLU A 103 -6.95 -3.39 -9.78
C GLU A 103 -6.86 -2.25 -10.81
N LYS A 104 -6.15 -2.42 -11.92
CA LYS A 104 -6.22 -1.49 -13.07
C LYS A 104 -7.62 -1.41 -13.66
N VAL A 105 -8.37 -2.51 -13.57
CA VAL A 105 -9.74 -2.60 -14.11
C VAL A 105 -10.78 -2.14 -13.09
N CYS A 106 -10.52 -2.31 -11.80
CA CYS A 106 -11.49 -2.11 -10.72
C CYS A 106 -11.01 -1.02 -9.74
N LYS A 107 -11.24 0.25 -10.07
CA LYS A 107 -10.98 1.36 -9.14
C LYS A 107 -11.99 1.34 -7.99
N LYS A 108 -11.61 0.77 -6.87
CA LYS A 108 -12.42 0.81 -5.64
C LYS A 108 -12.33 2.19 -5.00
N ASN A 109 -13.47 2.76 -4.65
CA ASN A 109 -13.53 4.06 -3.98
C ASN A 109 -13.18 3.92 -2.48
N ILE A 110 -11.89 3.71 -2.19
CA ILE A 110 -11.37 3.60 -0.82
C ILE A 110 -11.44 4.96 -0.10
N SER A 111 -11.38 6.06 -0.84
CA SER A 111 -11.34 7.43 -0.29
C SER A 111 -12.55 7.74 0.58
N GLU A 112 -13.74 7.28 0.22
CA GLU A 112 -14.96 7.50 1.00
C GLU A 112 -14.90 6.72 2.33
N ARG A 113 -14.45 5.48 2.31
CA ARG A 113 -14.31 4.67 3.53
C ARG A 113 -13.26 5.22 4.49
N ILE A 114 -12.16 5.77 3.96
CA ILE A 114 -11.15 6.45 4.77
C ILE A 114 -11.74 7.70 5.42
N ARG A 115 -12.52 8.51 4.69
CA ARG A 115 -13.22 9.67 5.26
C ARG A 115 -14.16 9.26 6.39
N GLN A 116 -14.95 8.22 6.16
CA GLN A 116 -15.87 7.70 7.16
C GLN A 116 -15.13 7.22 8.41
N LYS A 117 -14.03 6.47 8.27
CA LYS A 117 -13.20 6.02 9.40
C LYS A 117 -12.55 7.18 10.14
N LYS A 118 -12.11 8.23 9.45
CA LYS A 118 -11.61 9.46 10.09
C LYS A 118 -12.70 10.14 10.92
N ALA A 119 -13.90 10.27 10.37
CA ALA A 119 -15.02 10.87 11.08
C ALA A 119 -15.41 10.07 12.34
N GLU A 120 -15.50 8.75 12.24
CA GLU A 120 -15.74 7.85 13.37
C GLU A 120 -14.67 8.02 14.46
N SER A 121 -13.39 8.08 14.07
CA SER A 121 -12.29 8.29 15.02
C SER A 121 -12.37 9.63 15.72
N LEU A 122 -12.67 10.70 15.01
CA LEU A 122 -12.84 12.04 15.60
C LEU A 122 -13.99 12.08 16.60
N LEU A 123 -15.10 11.41 16.31
CA LEU A 123 -16.24 11.30 17.24
C LEU A 123 -15.87 10.54 18.52
N VAL A 124 -15.03 9.51 18.40
CA VAL A 124 -14.52 8.78 19.57
C VAL A 124 -13.63 9.70 20.42
N TYR A 125 -12.66 10.39 19.79
CA TYR A 125 -11.77 11.30 20.50
C TYR A 125 -12.53 12.45 21.20
N ALA A 126 -13.55 13.02 20.56
CA ALA A 126 -14.36 14.09 21.13
C ALA A 126 -15.12 13.69 22.42
N LYS A 127 -15.29 12.40 22.67
CA LYS A 127 -15.90 11.89 23.92
C LYS A 127 -14.94 11.89 25.11
N TYR A 128 -13.62 11.98 24.85
CA TYR A 128 -12.58 11.89 25.87
C TYR A 128 -11.86 13.22 26.11
N VAL A 129 -12.23 14.25 25.40
CA VAL A 129 -11.74 15.63 25.54
C VAL A 129 -12.85 16.53 26.10
#